data_56100048eeb01faa4f667a25a9a7e101
#
_entry.id   56100048eeb01faa4f667a25a9a7e101
#
_cell.length_a   1.000
_cell.length_b   1.000
_cell.length_c   1.000
_cell.angle_alpha   90.00
_cell.angle_beta   90.00
_cell.angle_gamma   90.00
#
_symmetry.space_group_name_H-M   'P 1'
#
loop_
_entity.id
_entity.type
_entity.pdbx_description
1 polymer ?
#
loop_
_entity_poly.entity_id
_entity_poly.type
_entity_poly.pdbx_seq_one_letter_code
_entity_poly.pdbx_strand_id
1 'polypeptide(L)'
;MSIETYGFHPGLQPEIQAGIPARITAVHRDRFEIVCDQGFGHARLKAASYRAGGECLPTAGDFVLLDRQEHGDSLIIKTLPRRTVFSRLDPSSSGREEQAVAANFDYVFILQPLVPEPNPRQLERYLTLAWQSGAVPAVLLTKADAGPADAAVLREAEKLAAGTGVFAVSAHTGEGLDSLGTYLKPGKTIVFLGPSGVGKSSLINALAGQEVMATGPVRKKDGRGRHTTTHRQLLRLDSGVLVIDTPGMRELGMWDVRDGLGPSFADVENILGNCKFRDCRHQSEPGCAVTDAIRRGELSQERWESYLRLRAEARYADDKAAYQREKQQWRKDIVKMQRQTRLPDYQHDPCPESFTCKVCGTVVVPEEAGSQHRNHCPQCLSSLHVDNKPGDRASLCRGIMDPIGVWVRKNGEWAVIHRCRSCGVLHSNRIAADDNPALLMSIAMKPLAEPPFPLWSCGGLSAGTSPNPSTPSGTRR
;
A
#
# COMPACT_ATOMS: atom_id res chain seq x y z
N MET A 1 -0.24 -24.90 25.96
CA MET A 1 -1.23 -24.12 25.14
C MET A 1 -1.09 -24.65 23.73
N SER A 2 -2.18 -24.98 23.02
CA SER A 2 -2.03 -25.47 21.63
C SER A 2 -2.24 -24.35 20.64
N ILE A 3 -1.35 -24.23 19.63
CA ILE A 3 -1.51 -23.29 18.53
C ILE A 3 -2.78 -23.56 17.71
N GLU A 4 -3.31 -24.77 17.78
CA GLU A 4 -4.59 -25.14 17.17
C GLU A 4 -5.74 -24.30 17.71
N THR A 5 -5.70 -23.93 19.00
CA THR A 5 -6.70 -23.02 19.61
C THR A 5 -6.61 -21.61 19.05
N TYR A 6 -5.55 -21.31 18.31
CA TYR A 6 -5.36 -20.10 17.53
C TYR A 6 -5.57 -20.32 16.02
N GLY A 7 -6.31 -21.39 15.65
CA GLY A 7 -6.74 -21.65 14.29
C GLY A 7 -5.67 -22.24 13.37
N PHE A 8 -4.55 -22.69 13.91
CA PHE A 8 -3.55 -23.42 13.14
C PHE A 8 -4.07 -24.81 12.79
N HIS A 9 -3.75 -25.29 11.60
CA HIS A 9 -4.06 -26.61 11.13
C HIS A 9 -2.88 -27.19 10.31
N PRO A 10 -2.52 -28.44 10.49
CA PRO A 10 -1.32 -29.01 9.86
C PRO A 10 -1.23 -28.87 8.34
N GLY A 11 -2.37 -28.79 7.65
CA GLY A 11 -2.42 -28.55 6.21
C GLY A 11 -1.90 -27.17 5.75
N LEU A 12 -1.63 -26.24 6.67
CA LEU A 12 -0.95 -24.98 6.37
C LEU A 12 0.56 -25.13 6.19
N GLN A 13 1.11 -26.25 6.60
CA GLN A 13 2.54 -26.58 6.45
C GLN A 13 2.68 -27.87 5.63
N PRO A 14 2.60 -27.81 4.29
CA PRO A 14 2.63 -29.00 3.42
C PRO A 14 3.98 -29.72 3.36
N GLU A 15 5.08 -29.07 3.78
CA GLU A 15 6.43 -29.63 3.79
C GLU A 15 7.03 -29.56 5.19
N ILE A 16 7.81 -30.60 5.57
CA ILE A 16 8.60 -30.63 6.80
C ILE A 16 9.74 -29.60 6.67
N GLN A 17 9.44 -28.34 6.96
CA GLN A 17 10.46 -27.31 7.07
C GLN A 17 10.89 -27.18 8.54
N ALA A 18 12.20 -27.00 8.74
CA ALA A 18 12.72 -26.74 10.08
C ALA A 18 12.15 -25.45 10.65
N GLY A 19 11.54 -25.52 11.85
CA GLY A 19 10.97 -24.38 12.55
C GLY A 19 9.70 -24.74 13.34
N ILE A 20 9.41 -23.94 14.33
CA ILE A 20 8.21 -24.10 15.18
C ILE A 20 7.10 -23.21 14.61
N PRO A 21 5.90 -23.76 14.32
CA PRO A 21 4.76 -22.96 13.92
C PRO A 21 4.35 -21.99 15.02
N ALA A 22 4.07 -20.74 14.64
CA ALA A 22 3.55 -19.72 15.53
C ALA A 22 2.54 -18.84 14.80
N ARG A 23 1.68 -18.16 15.54
CA ARG A 23 0.77 -17.15 15.02
C ARG A 23 1.16 -15.77 15.52
N ILE A 24 1.15 -14.77 14.65
CA ILE A 24 1.40 -13.36 15.00
C ILE A 24 0.16 -12.82 15.70
N THR A 25 0.32 -12.38 16.95
CA THR A 25 -0.76 -11.77 17.74
C THR A 25 -0.72 -10.24 17.70
N ALA A 26 0.47 -9.62 17.65
CA ALA A 26 0.58 -8.18 17.47
C ALA A 26 1.81 -7.81 16.65
N VAL A 27 1.73 -6.66 15.95
CA VAL A 27 2.81 -6.12 15.13
C VAL A 27 3.23 -4.78 15.69
N HIS A 28 4.48 -4.69 16.11
CA HIS A 28 5.17 -3.46 16.47
C HIS A 28 6.12 -3.06 15.34
N ARG A 29 6.83 -1.95 15.52
CA ARG A 29 7.67 -1.40 14.45
C ARG A 29 8.71 -2.37 13.90
N ASP A 30 9.38 -3.13 14.77
CA ASP A 30 10.49 -4.06 14.46
C ASP A 30 10.40 -5.38 15.23
N ARG A 31 9.31 -5.59 15.96
CA ARG A 31 9.09 -6.71 16.86
C ARG A 31 7.67 -7.23 16.71
N PHE A 32 7.49 -8.53 16.81
CA PHE A 32 6.21 -9.22 16.72
C PHE A 32 5.91 -9.92 18.04
N GLU A 33 4.68 -9.82 18.50
CA GLU A 33 4.17 -10.72 19.51
C GLU A 33 3.66 -11.98 18.82
N ILE A 34 3.97 -13.13 19.41
CA ILE A 34 3.65 -14.43 18.84
C ILE A 34 3.07 -15.37 19.90
N VAL A 35 2.32 -16.35 19.41
CA VAL A 35 1.87 -17.51 20.19
C VAL A 35 2.25 -18.78 19.46
N CYS A 36 2.75 -19.77 20.22
CA CYS A 36 3.06 -21.12 19.74
C CYS A 36 2.70 -22.14 20.81
N ASP A 37 2.91 -23.44 20.58
CA ASP A 37 2.61 -24.50 21.55
C ASP A 37 3.33 -24.32 22.90
N GLN A 38 4.48 -23.64 22.90
CA GLN A 38 5.27 -23.35 24.08
C GLN A 38 4.84 -22.05 24.79
N GLY A 39 3.76 -21.40 24.32
CA GLY A 39 3.20 -20.18 24.94
C GLY A 39 3.43 -18.92 24.12
N PHE A 40 3.22 -17.78 24.80
CA PHE A 40 3.45 -16.47 24.22
C PHE A 40 4.92 -16.11 24.21
N GLY A 41 5.31 -15.25 23.29
CA GLY A 41 6.68 -14.75 23.19
C GLY A 41 6.79 -13.59 22.20
N HIS A 42 8.03 -13.26 21.89
CA HIS A 42 8.33 -12.21 20.94
C HIS A 42 9.26 -12.75 19.84
N ALA A 43 9.18 -12.14 18.68
CA ALA A 43 10.03 -12.52 17.55
C ALA A 43 10.45 -11.29 16.75
N ARG A 44 11.54 -11.45 15.98
CA ARG A 44 12.03 -10.49 14.97
C ARG A 44 12.24 -11.20 13.66
N LEU A 45 12.29 -10.44 12.57
CA LEU A 45 12.58 -11.01 11.25
C LEU A 45 14.03 -11.50 11.18
N LYS A 46 14.24 -12.71 10.65
CA LYS A 46 15.55 -13.19 10.24
C LYS A 46 15.95 -12.46 8.95
N ALA A 47 16.71 -11.36 9.08
CA ALA A 47 16.99 -10.41 8.01
C ALA A 47 17.50 -11.06 6.72
N ALA A 48 18.28 -12.16 6.81
CA ALA A 48 18.78 -12.88 5.65
C ALA A 48 17.65 -13.50 4.80
N SER A 49 16.61 -14.07 5.43
CA SER A 49 15.48 -14.70 4.74
C SER A 49 14.61 -13.69 3.99
N TYR A 50 14.37 -12.53 4.60
CA TYR A 50 13.50 -11.48 4.03
C TYR A 50 14.23 -10.55 3.04
N ARG A 51 15.57 -10.38 3.15
CA ARG A 51 16.37 -9.59 2.20
C ARG A 51 16.66 -10.33 0.90
N ALA A 52 16.69 -11.66 0.93
CA ALA A 52 16.96 -12.47 -0.26
C ALA A 52 15.87 -12.44 -1.34
N GLY A 53 14.76 -11.78 -1.06
CA GLY A 53 13.71 -11.41 -2.00
C GLY A 53 12.60 -12.44 -2.15
N GLY A 54 11.38 -12.03 -1.83
CA GLY A 54 10.14 -12.74 -2.13
C GLY A 54 9.29 -13.12 -0.92
N GLU A 55 9.80 -13.05 0.30
CA GLU A 55 8.99 -13.32 1.49
C GLU A 55 8.10 -12.13 1.84
N CYS A 56 6.80 -12.41 2.03
CA CYS A 56 5.84 -11.40 2.48
C CYS A 56 6.10 -11.01 3.93
N LEU A 57 6.17 -9.72 4.23
CA LEU A 57 6.26 -9.23 5.61
C LEU A 57 5.06 -9.72 6.45
N PRO A 58 5.31 -10.28 7.65
CA PRO A 58 4.24 -10.76 8.51
C PRO A 58 3.34 -9.64 9.01
N THR A 59 2.05 -9.97 9.21
CA THR A 59 1.05 -9.08 9.82
C THR A 59 0.25 -9.83 10.90
N ALA A 60 -0.62 -9.10 11.61
CA ALA A 60 -1.49 -9.73 12.61
C ALA A 60 -2.35 -10.84 11.98
N GLY A 61 -2.37 -12.00 12.62
CA GLY A 61 -3.05 -13.20 12.14
C GLY A 61 -2.23 -14.14 11.27
N ASP A 62 -1.04 -13.72 10.78
CA ASP A 62 -0.18 -14.60 10.00
C ASP A 62 0.33 -15.78 10.82
N PHE A 63 0.45 -16.92 10.13
CA PHE A 63 1.22 -18.05 10.62
C PHE A 63 2.65 -17.96 10.08
N VAL A 64 3.61 -18.24 10.95
CA VAL A 64 5.05 -18.13 10.67
C VAL A 64 5.79 -19.36 11.19
N LEU A 65 6.97 -19.62 10.64
CA LEU A 65 7.93 -20.58 11.20
C LEU A 65 8.99 -19.80 11.98
N LEU A 66 9.25 -20.27 13.19
CA LEU A 66 10.22 -19.70 14.11
C LEU A 66 11.47 -20.57 14.22
N ASP A 67 12.62 -19.92 14.25
CA ASP A 67 13.84 -20.38 14.89
C ASP A 67 13.78 -19.86 16.33
N ARG A 68 13.33 -20.74 17.24
CA ARG A 68 13.04 -20.34 18.62
C ARG A 68 14.33 -20.20 19.40
N GLN A 69 14.42 -19.12 20.12
CA GLN A 69 15.50 -18.86 21.06
C GLN A 69 15.03 -19.13 22.50
N GLU A 70 15.86 -19.79 23.31
CA GLU A 70 15.56 -20.01 24.74
C GLU A 70 15.52 -18.71 25.52
N HIS A 71 16.37 -17.76 25.15
CA HIS A 71 16.45 -16.45 25.75
C HIS A 71 16.34 -15.34 24.69
N GLY A 72 15.48 -14.36 24.94
CA GLY A 72 15.28 -13.21 24.06
C GLY A 72 14.23 -13.43 22.97
N ASP A 73 14.33 -12.65 21.89
CA ASP A 73 13.38 -12.70 20.78
C ASP A 73 13.72 -13.87 19.86
N SER A 74 12.73 -14.67 19.50
CA SER A 74 12.84 -15.70 18.46
C SER A 74 13.01 -15.07 17.09
N LEU A 75 13.45 -15.85 16.10
CA LEU A 75 13.64 -15.37 14.74
C LEU A 75 12.54 -15.95 13.82
N ILE A 76 11.83 -15.10 13.10
CA ILE A 76 10.89 -15.51 12.06
C ILE A 76 11.70 -15.89 10.82
N ILE A 77 11.64 -17.17 10.45
CA ILE A 77 12.34 -17.71 9.30
C ILE A 77 11.53 -17.47 8.02
N LYS A 78 10.20 -17.71 8.09
CA LYS A 78 9.30 -17.69 6.95
C LYS A 78 7.87 -17.35 7.37
N THR A 79 7.16 -16.62 6.52
CA THR A 79 5.71 -16.44 6.60
C THR A 79 5.03 -17.57 5.82
N LEU A 80 4.09 -18.28 6.45
CA LEU A 80 3.33 -19.34 5.78
C LEU A 80 2.31 -18.77 4.79
N PRO A 81 1.83 -19.57 3.82
CA PRO A 81 0.81 -19.11 2.87
C PRO A 81 -0.45 -18.60 3.58
N ARG A 82 -0.96 -17.49 3.10
CA ARG A 82 -2.19 -16.88 3.61
C ARG A 82 -3.40 -17.50 2.91
N ARG A 83 -4.44 -17.83 3.68
CA ARG A 83 -5.75 -18.25 3.13
C ARG A 83 -6.59 -17.03 2.78
N THR A 84 -6.55 -16.02 3.63
CA THR A 84 -7.29 -14.77 3.49
C THR A 84 -6.39 -13.61 3.87
N VAL A 85 -6.58 -12.44 3.24
CA VAL A 85 -5.76 -11.26 3.52
C VAL A 85 -6.52 -9.97 3.22
N PHE A 86 -6.40 -9.01 4.11
CA PHE A 86 -6.64 -7.61 3.80
C PHE A 86 -5.33 -6.90 3.59
N SER A 87 -5.25 -6.14 2.52
CA SER A 87 -4.09 -5.33 2.18
C SER A 87 -4.48 -3.89 1.84
N ARG A 88 -3.51 -3.01 1.91
CA ARG A 88 -3.61 -1.63 1.46
C ARG A 88 -2.34 -1.20 0.78
N LEU A 89 -2.40 -0.10 0.05
CA LEU A 89 -1.18 0.56 -0.40
C LEU A 89 -0.41 1.09 0.81
N ASP A 90 0.88 0.80 0.88
CA ASP A 90 1.73 1.32 1.93
C ASP A 90 1.90 2.85 1.77
N PRO A 91 1.45 3.67 2.71
CA PRO A 91 1.62 5.11 2.65
C PRO A 91 3.08 5.56 2.57
N SER A 92 4.00 4.79 3.17
CA SER A 92 5.44 5.10 3.18
C SER A 92 6.11 4.85 1.84
N SER A 93 5.56 3.96 1.01
CA SER A 93 6.08 3.62 -0.32
C SER A 93 5.58 4.56 -1.43
N SER A 94 4.91 5.67 -1.10
CA SER A 94 4.21 6.54 -2.05
C SER A 94 3.19 5.78 -2.90
N GLY A 95 2.53 4.79 -2.31
CA GLY A 95 1.54 3.93 -2.96
C GLY A 95 2.14 2.95 -3.97
N ARG A 96 3.38 2.51 -3.77
CA ARG A 96 4.11 1.60 -4.65
C ARG A 96 4.12 0.16 -4.16
N GLU A 97 3.96 -0.06 -2.88
CA GLU A 97 4.02 -1.38 -2.26
C GLU A 97 2.71 -1.70 -1.56
N GLU A 98 2.36 -2.96 -1.60
CA GLU A 98 1.20 -3.49 -0.89
C GLU A 98 1.62 -3.86 0.53
N GLN A 99 0.83 -3.44 1.51
CA GLN A 99 1.00 -3.76 2.91
C GLN A 99 -0.17 -4.61 3.39
N ALA A 100 0.08 -5.84 3.80
CA ALA A 100 -0.92 -6.65 4.48
C ALA A 100 -1.31 -6.01 5.82
N VAL A 101 -2.59 -6.00 6.11
CA VAL A 101 -3.18 -5.37 7.30
C VAL A 101 -3.66 -6.41 8.29
N ALA A 102 -4.30 -7.47 7.80
CA ALA A 102 -4.73 -8.64 8.55
C ALA A 102 -4.66 -9.88 7.67
N ALA A 103 -4.41 -11.05 8.24
CA ALA A 103 -4.34 -12.30 7.50
C ALA A 103 -4.96 -13.47 8.26
N ASN A 104 -5.32 -14.53 7.51
CA ASN A 104 -5.82 -15.80 8.04
C ASN A 104 -7.04 -15.65 8.96
N PHE A 105 -8.01 -14.84 8.53
CA PHE A 105 -9.32 -14.73 9.16
C PHE A 105 -10.36 -15.54 8.40
N ASP A 106 -11.36 -16.06 9.10
CA ASP A 106 -12.42 -16.88 8.50
C ASP A 106 -13.61 -16.02 8.07
N TYR A 107 -13.94 -14.99 8.86
CA TYR A 107 -15.12 -14.16 8.66
C TYR A 107 -14.80 -12.66 8.69
N VAL A 108 -15.59 -11.92 7.92
CA VAL A 108 -15.56 -10.47 7.91
C VAL A 108 -16.92 -9.94 8.38
N PHE A 109 -16.98 -9.35 9.55
CA PHE A 109 -18.17 -8.68 10.03
C PHE A 109 -18.19 -7.22 9.51
N ILE A 110 -19.13 -6.96 8.61
CA ILE A 110 -19.35 -5.63 8.02
C ILE A 110 -20.40 -4.90 8.85
N LEU A 111 -19.99 -3.89 9.58
CA LEU A 111 -20.84 -3.13 10.48
C LEU A 111 -21.37 -1.88 9.79
N GLN A 112 -22.69 -1.72 9.81
CA GLN A 112 -23.39 -0.50 9.44
C GLN A 112 -24.34 -0.12 10.59
N PRO A 113 -24.51 1.17 10.91
CA PRO A 113 -25.52 1.54 11.90
C PRO A 113 -26.91 1.34 11.32
N LEU A 114 -27.85 0.88 12.13
CA LEU A 114 -29.27 0.82 11.73
C LEU A 114 -29.89 2.24 11.74
N VAL A 115 -29.42 3.07 12.68
CA VAL A 115 -29.80 4.49 12.79
C VAL A 115 -28.51 5.33 12.89
N PRO A 116 -28.24 6.27 11.96
CA PRO A 116 -28.97 6.53 10.71
C PRO A 116 -28.91 5.32 9.76
N GLU A 117 -29.77 5.30 8.76
CA GLU A 117 -29.87 4.21 7.78
C GLU A 117 -28.51 3.84 7.18
N PRO A 118 -28.28 2.55 6.88
CA PRO A 118 -27.06 2.08 6.23
C PRO A 118 -26.82 2.80 4.90
N ASN A 119 -25.56 3.08 4.61
CA ASN A 119 -25.18 3.66 3.32
C ASN A 119 -24.97 2.52 2.29
N PRO A 120 -25.85 2.39 1.27
CA PRO A 120 -25.77 1.28 0.29
C PRO A 120 -24.42 1.21 -0.42
N ARG A 121 -23.88 2.34 -0.86
CA ARG A 121 -22.58 2.41 -1.58
C ARG A 121 -21.41 1.99 -0.70
N GLN A 122 -21.47 2.30 0.60
CA GLN A 122 -20.44 1.91 1.55
C GLN A 122 -20.55 0.40 1.86
N LEU A 123 -21.76 -0.11 1.96
CA LEU A 123 -22.01 -1.54 2.17
C LEU A 123 -21.50 -2.36 0.99
N GLU A 124 -21.83 -1.98 -0.25
CA GLU A 124 -21.33 -2.62 -1.47
C GLU A 124 -19.79 -2.64 -1.54
N ARG A 125 -19.17 -1.53 -1.18
CA ARG A 125 -17.71 -1.44 -1.12
C ARG A 125 -17.11 -2.41 -0.10
N TYR A 126 -17.68 -2.49 1.10
CA TYR A 126 -17.20 -3.41 2.12
C TYR A 126 -17.44 -4.86 1.76
N LEU A 127 -18.56 -5.20 1.13
CA LEU A 127 -18.85 -6.53 0.61
C LEU A 127 -17.80 -6.94 -0.45
N THR A 128 -17.51 -6.06 -1.39
CA THR A 128 -16.49 -6.31 -2.41
C THR A 128 -15.11 -6.56 -1.79
N LEU A 129 -14.69 -5.76 -0.81
CA LEU A 129 -13.43 -5.97 -0.11
C LEU A 129 -13.42 -7.28 0.69
N ALA A 130 -14.53 -7.62 1.34
CA ALA A 130 -14.64 -8.84 2.12
C ALA A 130 -14.55 -10.09 1.23
N TRP A 131 -15.27 -10.13 0.12
CA TRP A 131 -15.17 -11.23 -0.84
C TRP A 131 -13.77 -11.31 -1.48
N GLN A 132 -13.17 -10.17 -1.82
CA GLN A 132 -11.79 -10.11 -2.35
C GLN A 132 -10.78 -10.71 -1.39
N SER A 133 -10.98 -10.56 -0.09
CA SER A 133 -10.07 -11.12 0.93
C SER A 133 -10.03 -12.64 0.95
N GLY A 134 -11.02 -13.31 0.32
CA GLY A 134 -11.22 -14.77 0.36
C GLY A 134 -11.98 -15.25 1.58
N ALA A 135 -12.45 -14.36 2.48
CA ALA A 135 -13.22 -14.72 3.67
C ALA A 135 -14.74 -14.60 3.44
N VAL A 136 -15.52 -15.19 4.32
CA VAL A 136 -16.97 -15.14 4.26
C VAL A 136 -17.48 -13.87 4.98
N PRO A 137 -18.19 -12.97 4.29
CA PRO A 137 -18.77 -11.79 4.93
C PRO A 137 -20.05 -12.12 5.72
N ALA A 138 -20.33 -11.27 6.74
CA ALA A 138 -21.62 -11.16 7.39
C ALA A 138 -21.91 -9.67 7.66
N VAL A 139 -23.11 -9.21 7.38
CA VAL A 139 -23.51 -7.83 7.58
C VAL A 139 -24.21 -7.70 8.94
N LEU A 140 -23.71 -6.79 9.78
CA LEU A 140 -24.27 -6.50 11.09
C LEU A 140 -24.81 -5.07 11.12
N LEU A 141 -26.12 -4.93 11.19
CA LEU A 141 -26.80 -3.66 11.40
C LEU A 141 -26.81 -3.36 12.89
N THR A 142 -25.89 -2.51 13.33
CA THR A 142 -25.63 -2.22 14.74
C THR A 142 -26.58 -1.16 15.30
N LYS A 143 -26.64 -1.07 16.63
CA LYS A 143 -27.50 -0.13 17.37
C LYS A 143 -28.99 -0.40 17.13
N ALA A 144 -29.39 -1.66 17.13
CA ALA A 144 -30.79 -2.04 17.01
C ALA A 144 -31.68 -1.49 18.14
N ASP A 145 -31.05 -1.15 19.28
CA ASP A 145 -31.69 -0.48 20.43
C ASP A 145 -31.98 1.00 20.21
N ALA A 146 -31.43 1.65 19.19
CA ALA A 146 -31.62 3.09 18.97
C ALA A 146 -32.95 3.45 18.30
N GLY A 147 -33.72 2.47 17.84
CA GLY A 147 -35.03 2.65 17.22
C GLY A 147 -35.54 1.34 16.60
N PRO A 148 -36.84 1.28 16.29
CA PRO A 148 -37.41 0.09 15.65
C PRO A 148 -36.73 -0.13 14.30
N ALA A 149 -36.29 -1.37 14.06
CA ALA A 149 -35.73 -1.77 12.78
C ALA A 149 -36.85 -1.68 11.72
N ASP A 150 -36.71 -0.74 10.77
CA ASP A 150 -37.61 -0.72 9.62
C ASP A 150 -37.35 -2.00 8.79
N ALA A 151 -38.38 -2.80 8.61
CA ALA A 151 -38.31 -4.01 7.80
C ALA A 151 -37.91 -3.71 6.33
N ALA A 152 -38.08 -2.49 5.86
CA ALA A 152 -37.63 -2.06 4.54
C ALA A 152 -36.10 -1.94 4.49
N VAL A 153 -35.48 -1.38 5.52
CA VAL A 153 -34.01 -1.26 5.65
C VAL A 153 -33.33 -2.63 5.69
N LEU A 154 -33.92 -3.58 6.46
CA LEU A 154 -33.42 -4.94 6.51
C LEU A 154 -33.47 -5.61 5.13
N ARG A 155 -34.64 -5.56 4.45
CA ARG A 155 -34.81 -6.14 3.11
C ARG A 155 -33.87 -5.53 2.08
N GLU A 156 -33.61 -4.22 2.14
CA GLU A 156 -32.67 -3.58 1.26
C GLU A 156 -31.23 -4.04 1.51
N ALA A 157 -30.82 -4.12 2.77
CA ALA A 157 -29.51 -4.66 3.14
C ALA A 157 -29.34 -6.13 2.70
N GLU A 158 -30.37 -6.98 2.86
CA GLU A 158 -30.39 -8.37 2.38
C GLU A 158 -30.27 -8.46 0.86
N LYS A 159 -30.97 -7.58 0.13
CA LYS A 159 -30.88 -7.50 -1.34
C LYS A 159 -29.48 -7.12 -1.80
N LEU A 160 -28.83 -6.14 -1.14
CA LEU A 160 -27.48 -5.71 -1.47
C LEU A 160 -26.43 -6.76 -1.10
N ALA A 161 -26.66 -7.49 -0.02
CA ALA A 161 -25.79 -8.52 0.53
C ALA A 161 -26.21 -9.93 0.12
N ALA A 162 -26.73 -10.10 -1.09
CA ALA A 162 -27.22 -11.40 -1.57
C ALA A 162 -26.19 -12.51 -1.36
N GLY A 163 -26.62 -13.62 -0.76
CA GLY A 163 -25.73 -14.74 -0.39
C GLY A 163 -24.92 -14.53 0.89
N THR A 164 -25.15 -13.43 1.63
CA THR A 164 -24.50 -13.09 2.89
C THR A 164 -25.52 -13.00 4.02
N GLY A 165 -25.18 -13.46 5.23
CA GLY A 165 -26.06 -13.28 6.39
C GLY A 165 -26.16 -11.81 6.79
N VAL A 166 -27.39 -11.32 7.04
CA VAL A 166 -27.67 -9.97 7.53
C VAL A 166 -28.36 -10.07 8.89
N PHE A 167 -27.83 -9.36 9.89
CA PHE A 167 -28.29 -9.46 11.28
C PHE A 167 -28.43 -8.06 11.87
N ALA A 168 -29.56 -7.79 12.52
CA ALA A 168 -29.72 -6.62 13.37
C ALA A 168 -29.23 -6.96 14.78
N VAL A 169 -28.31 -6.15 15.32
CA VAL A 169 -27.66 -6.43 16.61
C VAL A 169 -27.53 -5.17 17.47
N SER A 170 -27.63 -5.36 18.78
CA SER A 170 -27.27 -4.33 19.77
C SER A 170 -26.18 -4.85 20.70
N ALA A 171 -25.04 -4.19 20.70
CA ALA A 171 -23.99 -4.44 21.67
C ALA A 171 -24.34 -3.96 23.08
N HIS A 172 -25.36 -3.11 23.22
CA HIS A 172 -25.78 -2.52 24.50
C HIS A 172 -26.79 -3.43 25.22
N THR A 173 -27.77 -3.96 24.49
CA THR A 173 -28.81 -4.82 25.07
C THR A 173 -28.52 -6.30 24.91
N GLY A 174 -27.59 -6.69 24.04
CA GLY A 174 -27.32 -8.07 23.66
C GLY A 174 -28.28 -8.63 22.58
N GLU A 175 -29.24 -7.83 22.14
CA GLU A 175 -30.23 -8.25 21.13
C GLU A 175 -29.54 -8.70 19.84
N GLY A 176 -29.97 -9.83 19.28
CA GLY A 176 -29.49 -10.38 18.01
C GLY A 176 -28.10 -11.04 18.06
N LEU A 177 -27.36 -10.97 19.17
CA LEU A 177 -26.02 -11.57 19.26
C LEU A 177 -26.04 -13.10 19.17
N ASP A 178 -27.08 -13.75 19.67
CA ASP A 178 -27.25 -15.22 19.63
C ASP A 178 -27.32 -15.74 18.19
N SER A 179 -27.86 -14.94 17.26
CA SER A 179 -27.95 -15.30 15.84
C SER A 179 -26.60 -15.44 15.15
N LEU A 180 -25.53 -14.88 15.76
CA LEU A 180 -24.16 -14.95 15.27
C LEU A 180 -23.45 -16.27 15.63
N GLY A 181 -24.11 -17.19 16.37
CA GLY A 181 -23.49 -18.43 16.88
C GLY A 181 -22.83 -19.30 15.81
N THR A 182 -23.30 -19.24 14.56
CA THR A 182 -22.70 -19.98 13.43
C THR A 182 -21.26 -19.50 13.13
N TYR A 183 -20.99 -18.22 13.35
CA TYR A 183 -19.71 -17.57 13.11
C TYR A 183 -18.79 -17.59 14.33
N LEU A 184 -19.39 -17.62 15.53
CA LEU A 184 -18.70 -17.50 16.82
C LEU A 184 -18.25 -18.87 17.36
N LYS A 185 -17.42 -19.58 16.59
CA LYS A 185 -16.90 -20.90 17.00
C LYS A 185 -15.45 -20.77 17.47
N PRO A 186 -15.02 -21.57 18.49
CA PRO A 186 -13.63 -21.59 18.94
C PRO A 186 -12.65 -21.82 17.80
N GLY A 187 -11.51 -21.11 17.82
CA GLY A 187 -10.48 -21.17 16.80
C GLY A 187 -10.80 -20.40 15.51
N LYS A 188 -12.05 -19.92 15.32
CA LYS A 188 -12.40 -19.05 14.19
C LYS A 188 -11.98 -17.63 14.44
N THR A 189 -11.49 -16.99 13.37
CA THR A 189 -10.95 -15.62 13.40
C THR A 189 -11.89 -14.67 12.66
N ILE A 190 -12.25 -13.58 13.30
CA ILE A 190 -13.15 -12.56 12.78
C ILE A 190 -12.41 -11.22 12.64
N VAL A 191 -12.65 -10.52 11.55
CA VAL A 191 -12.19 -9.13 11.31
C VAL A 191 -13.42 -8.25 11.15
N PHE A 192 -13.35 -7.01 11.63
CA PHE A 192 -14.43 -6.06 11.60
C PHE A 192 -14.17 -4.93 10.58
N LEU A 193 -15.09 -4.75 9.64
CA LEU A 193 -15.15 -3.60 8.73
C LEU A 193 -16.29 -2.68 9.13
N GLY A 194 -16.09 -1.39 9.02
CA GLY A 194 -17.15 -0.42 9.28
C GLY A 194 -16.63 0.97 9.64
N PRO A 195 -17.48 2.00 9.54
CA PRO A 195 -17.13 3.38 9.83
C PRO A 195 -16.74 3.57 11.30
N SER A 196 -16.11 4.71 11.62
CA SER A 196 -15.84 5.05 13.03
C SER A 196 -17.15 5.33 13.77
N GLY A 197 -17.21 4.91 15.04
CA GLY A 197 -18.39 5.12 15.85
C GLY A 197 -19.57 4.21 15.52
N VAL A 198 -19.39 3.22 14.63
CA VAL A 198 -20.42 2.21 14.31
C VAL A 198 -20.67 1.21 15.45
N GLY A 199 -19.76 1.15 16.44
CA GLY A 199 -19.90 0.25 17.59
C GLY A 199 -18.98 -0.97 17.56
N LYS A 200 -17.86 -0.95 16.79
CA LYS A 200 -16.91 -2.09 16.73
C LYS A 200 -16.41 -2.51 18.11
N SER A 201 -15.82 -1.59 18.87
CA SER A 201 -15.28 -1.88 20.21
C SER A 201 -16.37 -2.34 21.18
N SER A 202 -17.55 -1.72 21.12
CA SER A 202 -18.69 -2.13 21.95
C SER A 202 -19.16 -3.55 21.61
N LEU A 203 -19.19 -3.89 20.33
CA LEU A 203 -19.57 -5.25 19.90
C LEU A 203 -18.52 -6.28 20.32
N ILE A 204 -17.22 -5.98 20.20
CA ILE A 204 -16.16 -6.87 20.67
C ILE A 204 -16.28 -7.11 22.17
N ASN A 205 -16.54 -6.06 22.97
CA ASN A 205 -16.74 -6.17 24.42
C ASN A 205 -17.99 -7.00 24.74
N ALA A 206 -19.11 -6.81 24.03
CA ALA A 206 -20.31 -7.59 24.20
C ALA A 206 -20.09 -9.10 23.88
N LEU A 207 -19.34 -9.39 22.82
CA LEU A 207 -18.97 -10.78 22.47
C LEU A 207 -17.96 -11.39 23.44
N ALA A 208 -17.15 -10.57 24.08
CA ALA A 208 -16.19 -11.01 25.10
C ALA A 208 -16.84 -11.20 26.50
N GLY A 209 -18.03 -10.61 26.73
CA GLY A 209 -18.65 -10.53 28.05
C GLY A 209 -17.91 -9.67 29.07
N GLN A 210 -16.89 -8.92 28.63
CA GLN A 210 -16.05 -8.05 29.46
C GLN A 210 -15.44 -6.92 28.63
N GLU A 211 -14.93 -5.87 29.29
CA GLU A 211 -14.29 -4.75 28.60
C GLU A 211 -12.85 -5.10 28.23
N VAL A 212 -12.66 -5.64 27.00
CA VAL A 212 -11.34 -5.94 26.40
C VAL A 212 -10.85 -4.81 25.51
N MET A 213 -11.77 -3.96 25.05
CA MET A 213 -11.49 -2.81 24.19
C MET A 213 -11.96 -1.52 24.84
N ALA A 214 -11.09 -0.51 24.91
CA ALA A 214 -11.49 0.78 25.42
C ALA A 214 -12.56 1.41 24.50
N THR A 215 -13.70 1.78 25.06
CA THR A 215 -14.79 2.49 24.41
C THR A 215 -14.74 3.97 24.76
N GLY A 216 -14.82 4.86 23.77
CA GLY A 216 -14.82 6.29 23.99
C GLY A 216 -16.04 6.98 23.36
N PRO A 217 -16.55 8.11 23.93
CA PRO A 217 -17.68 8.83 23.37
C PRO A 217 -17.39 9.38 21.98
N VAL A 218 -18.35 9.25 21.07
CA VAL A 218 -18.29 9.82 19.73
C VAL A 218 -18.32 11.36 19.86
N ARG A 219 -17.37 12.06 19.24
CA ARG A 219 -17.37 13.53 19.22
C ARG A 219 -18.61 14.05 18.50
N LYS A 220 -19.41 14.87 19.20
CA LYS A 220 -20.63 15.49 18.66
C LYS A 220 -20.41 16.43 17.46
N LYS A 221 -19.17 16.91 17.21
CA LYS A 221 -18.87 17.91 16.16
C LYS A 221 -18.47 17.34 14.81
N ASP A 222 -17.91 16.13 14.73
CA ASP A 222 -17.39 15.57 13.47
C ASP A 222 -17.67 14.08 13.30
N GLY A 223 -18.39 13.44 14.23
CA GLY A 223 -18.72 12.02 14.18
C GLY A 223 -17.50 11.08 14.26
N ARG A 224 -16.30 11.61 14.49
CA ARG A 224 -15.05 10.83 14.51
C ARG A 224 -14.71 10.40 15.93
N GLY A 225 -14.74 9.11 16.19
CA GLY A 225 -14.23 8.51 17.42
C GLY A 225 -12.70 8.59 17.48
N ARG A 226 -12.13 8.83 18.67
CA ARG A 226 -10.70 8.71 18.91
C ARG A 226 -10.39 7.20 18.99
N HIS A 227 -9.62 6.66 18.04
CA HIS A 227 -9.10 5.31 18.16
C HIS A 227 -8.14 5.26 19.33
N THR A 228 -8.45 4.43 20.31
CA THR A 228 -7.58 4.16 21.46
C THR A 228 -6.56 3.06 21.15
N THR A 229 -6.81 2.21 20.17
CA THR A 229 -5.91 1.15 19.73
C THR A 229 -4.98 1.70 18.63
N THR A 230 -3.67 1.73 18.91
CA THR A 230 -2.63 2.20 17.98
C THR A 230 -1.98 1.04 17.20
N HIS A 231 -2.18 -0.21 17.65
CA HIS A 231 -1.53 -1.40 17.09
C HIS A 231 -2.55 -2.40 16.56
N ARG A 232 -2.15 -3.17 15.56
CA ARG A 232 -2.92 -4.30 15.02
C ARG A 232 -2.73 -5.48 15.94
N GLN A 233 -3.82 -6.01 16.48
CA GLN A 233 -3.77 -7.08 17.48
C GLN A 233 -4.81 -8.16 17.20
N LEU A 234 -4.39 -9.41 17.37
CA LEU A 234 -5.24 -10.59 17.43
C LEU A 234 -5.56 -10.88 18.90
N LEU A 235 -6.82 -10.79 19.27
CA LEU A 235 -7.32 -11.08 20.60
C LEU A 235 -8.01 -12.45 20.60
N ARG A 236 -7.83 -13.24 21.64
CA ARG A 236 -8.59 -14.46 21.88
C ARG A 236 -9.59 -14.20 22.98
N LEU A 237 -10.89 -14.34 22.65
CA LEU A 237 -11.97 -14.21 23.61
C LEU A 237 -12.09 -15.50 24.47
N ASP A 238 -12.74 -15.40 25.64
CA ASP A 238 -12.95 -16.56 26.54
C ASP A 238 -13.75 -17.68 25.86
N SER A 239 -14.64 -17.34 24.92
CA SER A 239 -15.33 -18.28 24.05
C SER A 239 -14.41 -19.07 23.11
N GLY A 240 -13.12 -18.71 23.02
CA GLY A 240 -12.17 -19.28 22.07
C GLY A 240 -12.22 -18.68 20.68
N VAL A 241 -13.13 -17.73 20.42
CA VAL A 241 -13.18 -16.93 19.18
C VAL A 241 -11.99 -15.98 19.13
N LEU A 242 -11.44 -15.80 17.95
CA LEU A 242 -10.32 -14.91 17.70
C LEU A 242 -10.80 -13.66 16.96
N VAL A 243 -10.35 -12.50 17.38
CA VAL A 243 -10.72 -11.22 16.80
C VAL A 243 -9.45 -10.45 16.40
N ILE A 244 -9.37 -10.00 15.16
CA ILE A 244 -8.32 -9.07 14.74
C ILE A 244 -8.88 -7.66 14.75
N ASP A 245 -8.38 -6.82 15.67
CA ASP A 245 -8.66 -5.38 15.65
C ASP A 245 -7.58 -4.67 14.83
N THR A 246 -8.03 -4.01 13.78
CA THR A 246 -7.16 -3.27 12.86
C THR A 246 -7.60 -1.81 12.84
N PRO A 247 -6.92 -0.93 13.59
CA PRO A 247 -7.16 0.50 13.47
C PRO A 247 -6.83 0.98 12.05
N GLY A 248 -7.65 1.88 11.51
CA GLY A 248 -7.40 2.46 10.19
C GLY A 248 -7.93 1.66 8.99
N MET A 249 -8.78 0.66 9.18
CA MET A 249 -9.44 -0.09 8.08
C MET A 249 -10.33 0.77 7.16
N ARG A 250 -10.54 2.05 7.48
CA ARG A 250 -11.17 3.03 6.59
C ARG A 250 -10.37 3.31 5.32
N GLU A 251 -9.07 3.13 5.39
CA GLU A 251 -8.10 3.39 4.33
C GLU A 251 -7.82 2.17 3.46
N LEU A 252 -8.60 1.09 3.62
CA LEU A 252 -8.57 -0.02 2.68
C LEU A 252 -9.01 0.52 1.31
N GLY A 253 -8.03 0.75 0.45
CA GLY A 253 -8.28 1.10 -0.95
C GLY A 253 -8.87 -0.09 -1.69
N MET A 254 -9.59 0.20 -2.77
CA MET A 254 -9.99 -0.82 -3.75
C MET A 254 -8.75 -1.23 -4.56
N TRP A 255 -7.88 -2.00 -3.93
CA TRP A 255 -6.69 -2.52 -4.57
C TRP A 255 -6.95 -3.97 -4.97
N ASP A 256 -6.82 -4.28 -6.27
CA ASP A 256 -7.02 -5.61 -6.84
C ASP A 256 -8.30 -6.31 -6.35
N VAL A 257 -9.46 -5.70 -6.61
CA VAL A 257 -10.78 -6.19 -6.14
C VAL A 257 -11.56 -6.97 -7.20
N ARG A 258 -10.88 -7.50 -8.22
CA ARG A 258 -11.52 -8.24 -9.32
C ARG A 258 -12.34 -9.44 -8.86
N ASP A 259 -11.75 -10.25 -7.98
CA ASP A 259 -12.39 -11.47 -7.51
C ASP A 259 -13.55 -11.18 -6.54
N GLY A 260 -13.57 -9.99 -5.93
CA GLY A 260 -14.63 -9.55 -5.02
C GLY A 260 -15.84 -8.94 -5.71
N LEU A 261 -15.68 -8.40 -6.94
CA LEU A 261 -16.79 -7.77 -7.68
C LEU A 261 -17.86 -8.78 -8.10
N GLY A 262 -17.46 -9.93 -8.65
CA GLY A 262 -18.40 -10.96 -9.11
C GLY A 262 -19.40 -11.39 -8.02
N PRO A 263 -18.93 -11.89 -6.87
CA PRO A 263 -19.83 -12.27 -5.77
C PRO A 263 -20.68 -11.11 -5.23
N SER A 264 -20.13 -9.89 -5.15
CA SER A 264 -20.86 -8.72 -4.61
C SER A 264 -21.93 -8.19 -5.54
N PHE A 265 -21.78 -8.41 -6.85
CA PHE A 265 -22.65 -7.92 -7.91
C PHE A 265 -23.12 -9.06 -8.83
N ALA A 266 -23.36 -10.25 -8.23
CA ALA A 266 -23.81 -11.42 -9.00
C ALA A 266 -25.11 -11.17 -9.76
N ASP A 267 -25.99 -10.33 -9.24
CA ASP A 267 -27.20 -9.84 -9.88
C ASP A 267 -26.88 -9.08 -11.20
N VAL A 268 -25.89 -8.20 -11.17
CA VAL A 268 -25.44 -7.41 -12.34
C VAL A 268 -24.68 -8.29 -13.33
N GLU A 269 -23.76 -9.12 -12.83
CA GLU A 269 -22.92 -10.00 -13.68
C GLU A 269 -23.79 -11.00 -14.46
N ASN A 270 -24.86 -11.54 -13.86
CA ASN A 270 -25.81 -12.42 -14.52
C ASN A 270 -26.58 -11.72 -15.65
N ILE A 271 -26.85 -10.41 -15.53
CA ILE A 271 -27.51 -9.62 -16.57
C ILE A 271 -26.55 -9.30 -17.72
N LEU A 272 -25.27 -8.98 -17.41
CA LEU A 272 -24.25 -8.62 -18.41
C LEU A 272 -24.05 -9.70 -19.47
N GLY A 273 -24.14 -10.96 -19.11
CA GLY A 273 -24.00 -12.09 -20.02
C GLY A 273 -25.12 -12.24 -21.08
N ASN A 274 -26.25 -11.53 -20.91
CA ASN A 274 -27.46 -11.70 -21.72
C ASN A 274 -27.67 -10.61 -22.79
N CYS A 275 -26.67 -9.71 -22.99
CA CYS A 275 -26.78 -8.70 -24.04
C CYS A 275 -26.70 -9.33 -25.44
N LYS A 276 -27.46 -8.76 -26.42
CA LYS A 276 -27.47 -9.19 -27.80
C LYS A 276 -26.08 -9.12 -28.46
N PHE A 277 -25.27 -8.12 -28.10
CA PHE A 277 -23.93 -7.91 -28.65
C PHE A 277 -22.86 -8.20 -27.59
N ARG A 278 -21.79 -8.88 -27.97
CA ARG A 278 -20.65 -9.21 -27.10
C ARG A 278 -19.84 -7.99 -26.66
N ASP A 279 -19.82 -6.93 -27.46
CA ASP A 279 -19.13 -5.66 -27.24
C ASP A 279 -20.07 -4.54 -26.77
N CYS A 280 -21.22 -4.92 -26.20
CA CYS A 280 -22.22 -3.98 -25.70
C CYS A 280 -21.59 -3.06 -24.64
N ARG A 281 -21.76 -1.75 -24.81
CA ARG A 281 -21.28 -0.72 -23.86
C ARG A 281 -22.34 -0.36 -22.81
N HIS A 282 -23.53 -0.94 -22.91
CA HIS A 282 -24.68 -0.78 -22.01
C HIS A 282 -25.17 0.67 -21.89
N GLN A 283 -25.10 1.44 -22.98
CA GLN A 283 -25.56 2.84 -23.02
C GLN A 283 -26.89 3.00 -23.78
N SER A 284 -26.90 2.64 -25.05
CA SER A 284 -28.04 2.84 -25.92
C SER A 284 -28.22 1.74 -26.97
N GLU A 285 -27.47 0.67 -26.88
CA GLU A 285 -27.50 -0.43 -27.86
C GLU A 285 -28.84 -1.18 -27.80
N PRO A 286 -29.44 -1.45 -28.97
CA PRO A 286 -30.70 -2.19 -29.03
C PRO A 286 -30.50 -3.64 -28.59
N GLY A 287 -31.36 -4.10 -27.65
CA GLY A 287 -31.24 -5.43 -27.04
C GLY A 287 -30.17 -5.53 -25.97
N CYS A 288 -29.86 -4.40 -25.31
CA CYS A 288 -29.02 -4.37 -24.14
C CYS A 288 -29.79 -4.88 -22.90
N ALA A 289 -29.36 -6.02 -22.35
CA ALA A 289 -30.02 -6.62 -21.19
C ALA A 289 -29.98 -5.73 -19.94
N VAL A 290 -28.92 -4.95 -19.74
CA VAL A 290 -28.78 -4.02 -18.62
C VAL A 290 -29.80 -2.87 -18.71
N THR A 291 -29.89 -2.22 -19.87
CA THR A 291 -30.87 -1.14 -20.09
C THR A 291 -32.31 -1.64 -19.94
N ASP A 292 -32.58 -2.85 -20.44
CA ASP A 292 -33.89 -3.47 -20.32
C ASP A 292 -34.23 -3.86 -18.87
N ALA A 293 -33.26 -4.37 -18.10
CA ALA A 293 -33.44 -4.68 -16.68
C ALA A 293 -33.71 -3.42 -15.85
N ILE A 294 -32.99 -2.33 -16.14
CA ILE A 294 -33.25 -1.03 -15.50
C ILE A 294 -34.66 -0.53 -15.83
N ARG A 295 -35.08 -0.61 -17.07
CA ARG A 295 -36.42 -0.19 -17.51
C ARG A 295 -37.53 -1.02 -16.85
N ARG A 296 -37.31 -2.31 -16.61
CA ARG A 296 -38.26 -3.21 -15.90
C ARG A 296 -38.19 -3.10 -14.39
N GLY A 297 -37.25 -2.32 -13.82
CA GLY A 297 -37.07 -2.20 -12.39
C GLY A 297 -36.41 -3.42 -11.71
N GLU A 298 -35.86 -4.34 -12.48
CA GLU A 298 -35.12 -5.51 -11.98
C GLU A 298 -33.74 -5.12 -11.45
N LEU A 299 -33.13 -4.09 -12.04
CA LEU A 299 -31.88 -3.47 -11.62
C LEU A 299 -32.08 -1.97 -11.41
N SER A 300 -31.67 -1.42 -10.27
CA SER A 300 -31.75 0.02 -10.07
C SER A 300 -30.58 0.74 -10.78
N GLN A 301 -30.85 1.98 -11.22
CA GLN A 301 -29.83 2.81 -11.86
C GLN A 301 -28.63 3.05 -10.91
N GLU A 302 -28.90 3.27 -9.62
CA GLU A 302 -27.89 3.51 -8.58
C GLU A 302 -26.97 2.28 -8.41
N ARG A 303 -27.56 1.07 -8.45
CA ARG A 303 -26.81 -0.20 -8.36
C ARG A 303 -25.88 -0.38 -9.56
N TRP A 304 -26.38 -0.09 -10.77
CA TRP A 304 -25.58 -0.11 -11.99
C TRP A 304 -24.42 0.89 -11.96
N GLU A 305 -24.67 2.13 -11.52
CA GLU A 305 -23.64 3.16 -11.40
C GLU A 305 -22.59 2.79 -10.35
N SER A 306 -23.01 2.17 -9.25
CA SER A 306 -22.09 1.68 -8.22
C SER A 306 -21.15 0.60 -8.76
N TYR A 307 -21.71 -0.37 -9.50
CA TYR A 307 -20.91 -1.40 -10.18
C TYR A 307 -19.88 -0.80 -11.12
N LEU A 308 -20.29 0.13 -12.00
CA LEU A 308 -19.39 0.78 -12.95
C LEU A 308 -18.24 1.52 -12.26
N ARG A 309 -18.55 2.20 -11.15
CA ARG A 309 -17.56 2.93 -10.36
C ARG A 309 -16.54 1.99 -9.72
N LEU A 310 -17.00 0.96 -9.03
CA LEU A 310 -16.11 -0.01 -8.39
C LEU A 310 -15.29 -0.78 -9.42
N ARG A 311 -15.86 -1.12 -10.57
CA ARG A 311 -15.14 -1.73 -11.70
C ARG A 311 -14.08 -0.80 -12.28
N ALA A 312 -14.34 0.50 -12.37
CA ALA A 312 -13.37 1.50 -12.81
C ALA A 312 -12.23 1.67 -11.80
N GLU A 313 -12.55 1.72 -10.50
CA GLU A 313 -11.55 1.74 -9.41
C GLU A 313 -10.65 0.50 -9.48
N ALA A 314 -11.23 -0.69 -9.67
CA ALA A 314 -10.50 -1.95 -9.82
C ALA A 314 -9.53 -1.93 -11.02
N ARG A 315 -10.01 -1.49 -12.19
CA ARG A 315 -9.16 -1.37 -13.39
C ARG A 315 -8.00 -0.41 -13.19
N TYR A 316 -8.26 0.75 -12.59
CA TYR A 316 -7.20 1.72 -12.31
C TYR A 316 -6.14 1.16 -11.37
N ALA A 317 -6.56 0.39 -10.36
CA ALA A 317 -5.65 -0.30 -9.47
C ALA A 317 -4.81 -1.37 -10.19
N ASP A 318 -5.42 -2.12 -11.11
CA ASP A 318 -4.76 -3.14 -11.94
C ASP A 318 -3.69 -2.57 -12.85
N ASP A 319 -4.00 -1.52 -13.59
CA ASP A 319 -3.04 -0.88 -14.49
C ASP A 319 -1.81 -0.40 -13.71
N LYS A 320 -2.04 0.17 -12.53
CA LYS A 320 -0.98 0.59 -11.63
C LYS A 320 -0.20 -0.61 -11.07
N ALA A 321 -0.89 -1.69 -10.71
CA ALA A 321 -0.28 -2.92 -10.21
C ALA A 321 0.51 -3.66 -11.31
N ALA A 322 -0.01 -3.72 -12.54
CA ALA A 322 0.70 -4.30 -13.68
C ALA A 322 2.01 -3.56 -13.96
N TYR A 323 1.96 -2.24 -14.00
CA TYR A 323 3.14 -1.40 -14.14
C TYR A 323 4.16 -1.63 -13.00
N GLN A 324 3.70 -1.79 -11.77
CA GLN A 324 4.58 -2.06 -10.62
C GLN A 324 5.21 -3.45 -10.69
N ARG A 325 4.45 -4.48 -11.09
CA ARG A 325 4.97 -5.85 -11.29
C ARG A 325 6.05 -5.87 -12.36
N GLU A 326 5.82 -5.23 -13.50
CA GLU A 326 6.78 -5.10 -14.60
C GLU A 326 8.06 -4.40 -14.14
N LYS A 327 7.93 -3.31 -13.38
CA LYS A 327 9.06 -2.57 -12.81
C LYS A 327 9.85 -3.39 -11.77
N GLN A 328 9.17 -4.18 -10.94
CA GLN A 328 9.83 -5.08 -9.99
C GLN A 328 10.56 -6.22 -10.70
N GLN A 329 9.93 -6.81 -11.73
CA GLN A 329 10.55 -7.86 -12.54
C GLN A 329 11.80 -7.32 -13.24
N TRP A 330 11.69 -6.16 -13.88
CA TRP A 330 12.81 -5.48 -14.50
C TRP A 330 13.98 -5.21 -13.52
N ARG A 331 13.67 -4.78 -12.27
CA ARG A 331 14.69 -4.65 -11.22
C ARG A 331 15.36 -5.99 -10.86
N LYS A 332 14.58 -7.07 -10.74
CA LYS A 332 15.12 -8.41 -10.48
C LYS A 332 16.03 -8.88 -11.60
N ASP A 333 15.64 -8.64 -12.83
CA ASP A 333 16.41 -9.02 -14.01
C ASP A 333 17.71 -8.22 -14.11
N ILE A 334 17.72 -6.94 -13.77
CA ILE A 334 18.94 -6.13 -13.69
C ILE A 334 19.87 -6.63 -12.58
N VAL A 335 19.36 -6.92 -11.38
CA VAL A 335 20.16 -7.47 -10.28
C VAL A 335 20.76 -8.83 -10.67
N LYS A 336 20.01 -9.66 -11.40
CA LYS A 336 20.48 -10.94 -11.92
C LYS A 336 21.57 -10.73 -12.98
N MET A 337 21.40 -9.78 -13.90
CA MET A 337 22.43 -9.39 -14.87
C MET A 337 23.69 -8.87 -14.20
N GLN A 338 23.56 -8.02 -13.17
CA GLN A 338 24.70 -7.46 -12.42
C GLN A 338 25.48 -8.53 -11.64
N ARG A 339 24.84 -9.61 -11.19
CA ARG A 339 25.51 -10.75 -10.56
C ARG A 339 26.28 -11.62 -11.55
N GLN A 340 25.91 -11.62 -12.82
CA GLN A 340 26.55 -12.42 -13.88
C GLN A 340 27.67 -11.66 -14.59
N THR A 341 27.69 -10.33 -14.54
CA THR A 341 28.75 -9.48 -15.08
C THR A 341 29.49 -8.81 -13.92
N ARG A 342 30.74 -9.16 -13.72
CA ARG A 342 31.66 -8.43 -12.83
C ARG A 342 31.85 -7.05 -13.48
N LEU A 343 31.05 -6.07 -13.06
CA LEU A 343 31.21 -4.68 -13.55
C LEU A 343 32.58 -4.15 -13.09
N PRO A 344 33.34 -3.48 -13.96
CA PRO A 344 34.57 -2.79 -13.58
C PRO A 344 34.28 -1.78 -12.45
N ASP A 345 35.16 -1.70 -11.49
CA ASP A 345 35.10 -0.71 -10.40
C ASP A 345 35.62 0.63 -10.91
N TYR A 346 34.74 1.41 -11.52
CA TYR A 346 35.08 2.73 -12.09
C TYR A 346 35.44 3.81 -11.06
N GLN A 347 35.42 3.51 -9.76
CA GLN A 347 36.01 4.39 -8.74
C GLN A 347 37.53 4.30 -8.75
N HIS A 348 38.09 3.14 -9.13
CA HIS A 348 39.51 2.84 -9.06
C HIS A 348 40.14 2.55 -10.44
N ASP A 349 39.33 2.11 -11.41
CA ASP A 349 39.79 1.82 -12.77
C ASP A 349 39.44 2.96 -13.75
N PRO A 350 40.38 3.52 -14.50
CA PRO A 350 40.11 4.52 -15.53
C PRO A 350 39.19 3.92 -16.60
N CYS A 351 38.26 4.71 -17.14
CA CYS A 351 37.39 4.33 -18.23
C CYS A 351 38.16 4.40 -19.55
N PRO A 352 38.66 3.28 -20.11
CA PRO A 352 39.50 3.26 -21.29
C PRO A 352 38.71 3.37 -22.60
N GLU A 353 37.38 3.36 -22.56
CA GLU A 353 36.55 3.22 -23.76
C GLU A 353 35.89 4.52 -24.18
N SER A 354 35.97 4.80 -25.48
CA SER A 354 35.16 5.85 -26.12
C SER A 354 33.68 5.44 -26.12
N PHE A 355 32.77 6.38 -25.99
CA PHE A 355 31.33 6.15 -26.12
C PHE A 355 30.69 7.04 -27.18
N THR A 356 29.61 6.56 -27.79
CA THR A 356 28.83 7.37 -28.72
C THR A 356 27.71 8.08 -27.96
N CYS A 357 27.61 9.40 -28.08
CA CYS A 357 26.55 10.18 -27.45
C CYS A 357 25.18 9.77 -28.01
N LYS A 358 24.25 9.42 -27.13
CA LYS A 358 22.89 9.02 -27.52
C LYS A 358 22.01 10.17 -28.01
N VAL A 359 22.45 11.43 -27.86
CA VAL A 359 21.70 12.62 -28.24
C VAL A 359 22.15 13.17 -29.60
N CYS A 360 23.44 13.37 -29.78
CA CYS A 360 23.98 13.99 -31.01
C CYS A 360 24.83 13.05 -31.90
N GLY A 361 25.03 11.80 -31.48
CA GLY A 361 25.81 10.83 -32.24
C GLY A 361 27.34 11.01 -32.22
N THR A 362 27.87 12.03 -31.55
CA THR A 362 29.32 12.27 -31.46
C THR A 362 30.02 11.14 -30.71
N VAL A 363 31.11 10.65 -31.22
CA VAL A 363 32.01 9.74 -30.51
C VAL A 363 32.86 10.55 -29.52
N VAL A 364 32.74 10.20 -28.25
CA VAL A 364 33.45 10.89 -27.14
C VAL A 364 34.62 10.06 -26.69
N VAL A 365 35.80 10.63 -26.76
CA VAL A 365 37.06 9.98 -26.35
C VAL A 365 37.46 10.47 -24.96
N PRO A 366 37.84 9.61 -24.02
CA PRO A 366 38.12 10.00 -22.63
C PRO A 366 39.43 10.79 -22.44
N GLU A 367 40.39 10.60 -23.32
CA GLU A 367 41.84 10.92 -23.05
C GLU A 367 42.24 12.40 -23.13
N GLU A 368 41.44 13.29 -23.68
CA GLU A 368 41.91 14.68 -23.94
C GLU A 368 41.36 15.73 -22.94
N ALA A 369 40.50 15.35 -22.00
CA ALA A 369 39.73 16.31 -21.22
C ALA A 369 40.20 16.58 -19.78
N GLY A 370 41.35 16.07 -19.36
CA GLY A 370 41.90 16.32 -18.02
C GLY A 370 41.15 15.64 -16.86
N SER A 371 40.26 14.69 -17.12
CA SER A 371 39.55 13.91 -16.13
C SER A 371 39.56 12.44 -16.52
N GLN A 372 39.90 11.56 -15.56
CA GLN A 372 39.92 10.10 -15.77
C GLN A 372 38.54 9.51 -16.11
N HIS A 373 37.46 10.25 -15.88
CA HIS A 373 36.09 9.78 -16.10
C HIS A 373 35.24 10.86 -16.75
N ARG A 374 34.90 10.67 -18.02
CA ARG A 374 34.02 11.57 -18.74
C ARG A 374 32.57 11.11 -18.65
N ASN A 375 31.68 11.99 -18.16
CA ASN A 375 30.27 11.66 -17.91
C ASN A 375 29.29 12.38 -18.85
N HIS A 376 29.75 13.27 -19.75
CA HIS A 376 28.94 14.02 -20.68
C HIS A 376 29.59 14.22 -22.02
N CYS A 377 28.81 14.50 -23.05
CA CYS A 377 29.28 14.76 -24.40
C CYS A 377 29.79 16.20 -24.53
N PRO A 378 31.00 16.45 -25.08
CA PRO A 378 31.54 17.79 -25.24
C PRO A 378 30.74 18.66 -26.20
N GLN A 379 30.07 18.08 -27.20
CA GLN A 379 29.36 18.82 -28.23
C GLN A 379 27.98 19.30 -27.78
N CYS A 380 27.15 18.40 -27.18
CA CYS A 380 25.78 18.73 -26.76
C CYS A 380 25.62 18.83 -25.25
N LEU A 381 26.66 18.60 -24.48
CA LEU A 381 26.72 18.61 -23.02
C LEU A 381 25.74 17.65 -22.34
N SER A 382 25.05 16.81 -23.09
CA SER A 382 24.13 15.80 -22.52
C SER A 382 24.90 14.67 -21.86
N SER A 383 24.31 14.12 -20.79
CA SER A 383 24.87 13.00 -20.00
C SER A 383 23.90 11.84 -19.91
N LEU A 384 24.32 10.74 -19.27
CA LEU A 384 23.47 9.64 -18.89
C LEU A 384 23.38 9.54 -17.36
N HIS A 385 22.22 9.21 -16.85
CA HIS A 385 22.00 8.98 -15.43
C HIS A 385 22.51 7.58 -15.04
N VAL A 386 23.83 7.46 -14.94
CA VAL A 386 24.53 6.22 -14.62
C VAL A 386 24.98 6.16 -13.17
N ASP A 387 25.11 7.30 -12.49
CA ASP A 387 25.60 7.40 -11.12
C ASP A 387 24.49 7.76 -10.14
N ASN A 388 24.50 7.17 -8.93
CA ASN A 388 23.73 7.64 -7.77
C ASN A 388 24.57 8.60 -6.92
N LYS A 389 25.87 8.30 -6.81
CA LYS A 389 26.90 9.19 -6.28
C LYS A 389 27.96 9.38 -7.37
N PRO A 390 28.70 10.50 -7.39
CA PRO A 390 29.69 10.75 -8.42
C PRO A 390 30.64 9.55 -8.62
N GLY A 391 30.65 8.96 -9.82
CA GLY A 391 31.54 7.88 -10.23
C GLY A 391 31.17 6.44 -9.83
N ASP A 392 30.04 6.20 -9.14
CA ASP A 392 29.67 4.88 -8.64
C ASP A 392 28.98 3.95 -9.67
N ARG A 393 28.59 4.50 -10.82
CA ARG A 393 27.88 3.80 -11.91
C ARG A 393 26.68 2.94 -11.48
N ALA A 394 26.14 3.23 -10.29
CA ALA A 394 25.13 2.41 -9.63
C ALA A 394 23.68 2.78 -9.97
N SER A 395 23.45 3.82 -10.77
CA SER A 395 22.10 4.24 -11.12
C SER A 395 21.44 3.27 -12.11
N LEU A 396 20.29 2.76 -11.74
CA LEU A 396 19.47 1.87 -12.58
C LEU A 396 18.65 2.61 -13.63
N CYS A 397 18.55 3.94 -13.52
CA CYS A 397 17.70 4.75 -14.37
C CYS A 397 18.17 4.78 -15.84
N ARG A 398 19.46 4.93 -16.08
CA ARG A 398 20.10 5.02 -17.42
C ARG A 398 19.44 6.04 -18.37
N GLY A 399 18.61 6.94 -17.85
CA GLY A 399 17.92 7.99 -18.62
C GLY A 399 18.87 9.04 -19.16
N ILE A 400 18.48 9.71 -20.26
CA ILE A 400 19.20 10.86 -20.81
C ILE A 400 19.08 12.03 -19.83
N MET A 401 20.19 12.73 -19.60
CA MET A 401 20.26 13.92 -18.74
C MET A 401 20.53 15.15 -19.58
N ASP A 402 19.61 16.11 -19.53
CA ASP A 402 19.75 17.39 -20.23
C ASP A 402 20.57 18.39 -19.40
N PRO A 403 21.47 19.13 -20.03
CA PRO A 403 22.17 20.22 -19.40
C PRO A 403 21.20 21.40 -19.20
N ILE A 404 20.98 21.82 -17.95
CA ILE A 404 19.98 22.84 -17.59
C ILE A 404 20.56 24.10 -16.98
N GLY A 405 21.80 24.07 -16.50
CA GLY A 405 22.43 25.19 -15.85
C GLY A 405 23.94 25.00 -15.70
N VAL A 406 24.62 26.09 -15.41
CA VAL A 406 26.05 26.12 -15.06
C VAL A 406 26.18 26.76 -13.67
N TRP A 407 27.05 26.23 -12.83
CA TRP A 407 27.31 26.80 -11.52
C TRP A 407 28.78 26.65 -11.11
N VAL A 408 29.22 27.49 -10.17
CA VAL A 408 30.57 27.45 -9.65
C VAL A 408 30.57 26.79 -8.29
N ARG A 409 31.35 25.72 -8.14
CA ARG A 409 31.53 24.99 -6.87
C ARG A 409 32.33 25.86 -5.88
N LYS A 410 32.30 25.48 -4.58
CA LYS A 410 33.01 26.20 -3.50
C LYS A 410 34.54 26.38 -3.75
N ASN A 411 35.14 25.44 -4.46
CA ASN A 411 36.55 25.45 -4.83
C ASN A 411 36.85 26.30 -6.09
N GLY A 412 35.88 27.04 -6.62
CA GLY A 412 36.02 27.84 -7.84
C GLY A 412 35.86 27.05 -9.15
N GLU A 413 35.58 25.77 -9.07
CA GLU A 413 35.44 24.91 -10.23
C GLU A 413 34.05 25.02 -10.88
N TRP A 414 34.02 25.14 -12.19
CA TRP A 414 32.81 25.25 -12.99
C TRP A 414 32.21 23.87 -13.27
N ALA A 415 30.89 23.74 -13.18
CA ALA A 415 30.16 22.49 -13.39
C ALA A 415 28.87 22.72 -14.17
N VAL A 416 28.50 21.75 -15.02
CA VAL A 416 27.22 21.70 -15.70
C VAL A 416 26.22 20.92 -14.83
N ILE A 417 25.06 21.50 -14.63
CA ILE A 417 23.93 20.83 -13.94
C ILE A 417 23.10 20.11 -14.98
N HIS A 418 22.82 18.84 -14.73
CA HIS A 418 22.04 17.98 -15.58
C HIS A 418 20.75 17.53 -14.88
N ARG A 419 19.65 17.46 -15.62
CA ARG A 419 18.37 16.91 -15.17
C ARG A 419 18.00 15.67 -15.97
N CYS A 420 17.74 14.56 -15.29
CA CYS A 420 17.31 13.33 -15.94
C CYS A 420 15.89 13.45 -16.50
N ARG A 421 15.69 13.14 -17.79
CA ARG A 421 14.36 13.12 -18.43
C ARG A 421 13.41 12.08 -17.83
N SER A 422 13.96 10.95 -17.37
CA SER A 422 13.17 9.82 -16.93
C SER A 422 12.76 9.90 -15.46
N CYS A 423 13.64 10.35 -14.55
CA CYS A 423 13.38 10.35 -13.11
C CYS A 423 13.48 11.73 -12.45
N GLY A 424 13.84 12.79 -13.20
CA GLY A 424 13.93 14.16 -12.70
C GLY A 424 15.13 14.45 -11.79
N VAL A 425 15.96 13.47 -11.45
CA VAL A 425 17.13 13.63 -10.58
C VAL A 425 18.13 14.58 -11.22
N LEU A 426 18.78 15.39 -10.37
CA LEU A 426 19.79 16.36 -10.75
C LEU A 426 21.19 15.87 -10.42
N HIS A 427 22.10 16.02 -11.35
CA HIS A 427 23.54 15.77 -11.16
C HIS A 427 24.36 16.92 -11.69
N SER A 428 25.59 17.09 -11.20
CA SER A 428 26.53 18.06 -11.72
C SER A 428 27.83 17.39 -12.15
N ASN A 429 28.26 17.67 -13.37
CA ASN A 429 29.52 17.22 -13.94
C ASN A 429 30.46 18.39 -14.08
N ARG A 430 31.78 18.18 -13.85
CA ARG A 430 32.82 19.14 -14.09
C ARG A 430 32.84 19.56 -15.56
N ILE A 431 33.05 20.83 -15.87
CA ILE A 431 33.27 21.31 -17.23
C ILE A 431 34.67 20.87 -17.66
N ALA A 432 34.76 20.28 -18.84
CA ALA A 432 36.02 19.89 -19.47
C ALA A 432 36.50 20.94 -20.46
N ALA A 433 37.83 20.94 -20.75
CA ALA A 433 38.46 21.94 -21.60
C ALA A 433 37.94 21.93 -23.07
N ASP A 434 37.46 20.78 -23.52
CA ASP A 434 36.92 20.56 -24.87
C ASP A 434 35.40 20.70 -24.97
N ASP A 435 34.70 21.08 -23.87
CA ASP A 435 33.26 21.30 -23.89
C ASP A 435 32.91 22.53 -24.74
N ASN A 436 31.82 22.41 -25.50
CA ASN A 436 31.33 23.44 -26.41
C ASN A 436 31.09 24.79 -25.68
N PRO A 437 31.94 25.81 -25.88
CA PRO A 437 31.87 27.04 -25.11
C PRO A 437 30.65 27.89 -25.45
N ALA A 438 30.14 27.81 -26.68
CA ALA A 438 28.95 28.55 -27.09
C ALA A 438 27.69 28.01 -26.39
N LEU A 439 27.61 26.69 -26.26
CA LEU A 439 26.49 26.05 -25.57
C LEU A 439 26.58 26.28 -24.06
N LEU A 440 27.75 26.22 -23.46
CA LEU A 440 27.96 26.56 -22.05
C LEU A 440 27.51 27.98 -21.74
N MET A 441 27.90 28.96 -22.56
CA MET A 441 27.47 30.35 -22.42
C MET A 441 25.95 30.49 -22.59
N SER A 442 25.38 29.83 -23.56
CA SER A 442 23.91 29.82 -23.76
C SER A 442 23.16 29.30 -22.54
N ILE A 443 23.66 28.25 -21.89
CA ILE A 443 23.04 27.67 -20.70
C ILE A 443 23.26 28.56 -19.48
N ALA A 444 24.47 29.16 -19.34
CA ALA A 444 24.80 30.07 -18.24
C ALA A 444 23.98 31.37 -18.26
N MET A 445 23.61 31.86 -19.45
CA MET A 445 22.78 33.07 -19.61
C MET A 445 21.29 32.84 -19.42
N LYS A 446 20.80 31.58 -19.31
CA LYS A 446 19.41 31.33 -19.01
C LYS A 446 19.13 31.68 -17.54
N PRO A 447 18.26 32.68 -17.25
CA PRO A 447 17.93 32.99 -15.88
C PRO A 447 17.18 31.77 -15.28
N LEU A 448 17.75 31.21 -14.23
CA LEU A 448 17.04 30.30 -13.35
C LEU A 448 16.17 31.17 -12.46
N ALA A 449 14.94 31.45 -12.87
CA ALA A 449 13.97 32.24 -12.10
C ALA A 449 13.67 31.61 -10.73
N GLU A 450 13.75 30.29 -10.64
CA GLU A 450 13.77 29.53 -9.40
C GLU A 450 14.77 28.38 -9.57
N PRO A 451 15.73 28.17 -8.63
CA PRO A 451 16.61 27.02 -8.70
C PRO A 451 15.76 25.75 -8.63
N PRO A 452 15.93 24.78 -9.54
CA PRO A 452 15.10 23.57 -9.60
C PRO A 452 15.31 22.60 -8.42
N PHE A 453 16.07 23.03 -7.40
CA PHE A 453 16.36 22.29 -6.17
C PHE A 453 16.77 23.27 -5.06
N PRO A 454 16.57 22.95 -3.78
CA PRO A 454 17.08 23.73 -2.67
C PRO A 454 18.61 23.79 -2.72
N LEU A 455 19.19 24.98 -2.65
CA LEU A 455 20.65 25.21 -2.74
C LEU A 455 21.49 24.42 -1.73
N TRP A 456 20.89 23.96 -0.63
CA TRP A 456 21.51 23.10 0.38
C TRP A 456 21.60 21.62 0.00
N SER A 457 20.83 21.14 -0.99
CA SER A 457 20.89 19.74 -1.46
C SER A 457 22.10 19.44 -2.33
N CYS A 458 22.85 20.46 -2.75
CA CYS A 458 24.07 20.37 -3.56
C CYS A 458 25.35 20.30 -2.72
N GLY A 459 25.30 19.84 -1.49
CA GLY A 459 26.48 19.63 -0.65
C GLY A 459 27.26 20.91 -0.32
N GLY A 460 26.79 21.69 0.65
CA GLY A 460 27.61 22.63 1.40
C GLY A 460 27.66 24.07 0.93
N LEU A 461 26.53 24.73 0.71
CA LEU A 461 26.44 26.18 0.83
C LEU A 461 25.75 26.51 2.17
N SER A 462 26.53 26.82 3.21
CA SER A 462 26.00 27.53 4.37
C SER A 462 25.52 28.89 3.89
N ALA A 463 24.24 29.20 4.12
CA ALA A 463 23.71 30.53 3.92
C ALA A 463 24.55 31.52 4.74
N GLY A 464 25.28 32.36 4.06
CA GLY A 464 25.90 33.54 4.66
C GLY A 464 24.77 34.40 5.23
N THR A 465 24.84 34.66 6.52
CA THR A 465 23.97 35.59 7.23
C THR A 465 23.98 36.94 6.50
N SER A 466 22.84 37.27 5.90
CA SER A 466 22.60 38.65 5.44
C SER A 466 22.58 39.55 6.67
N PRO A 467 23.23 40.72 6.66
CA PRO A 467 23.10 41.67 7.74
C PRO A 467 21.68 42.24 7.73
N ASN A 468 21.03 42.18 8.86
CA ASN A 468 19.74 42.79 9.16
C ASN A 468 19.81 44.31 8.86
N PRO A 469 18.94 44.90 8.05
CA PRO A 469 18.84 46.34 7.99
C PRO A 469 18.16 46.83 9.29
N SER A 470 18.92 47.64 10.01
CA SER A 470 18.52 48.39 11.19
C SER A 470 17.18 49.12 11.00
N THR A 471 16.25 48.87 11.87
CA THR A 471 15.03 49.69 12.07
C THR A 471 15.43 51.08 12.58
N PRO A 472 14.93 52.18 12.03
CA PRO A 472 15.02 53.47 12.66
C PRO A 472 13.92 53.60 13.74
N SER A 473 14.37 53.89 14.94
CA SER A 473 13.55 54.44 16.05
C SER A 473 12.88 55.74 15.62
N GLY A 474 11.55 55.79 15.69
CA GLY A 474 10.75 56.98 15.52
C GLY A 474 9.73 57.11 16.61
N THR A 475 10.00 58.02 17.52
CA THR A 475 9.22 58.49 18.65
C THR A 475 7.94 59.27 18.23
N ARG A 476 6.95 59.25 19.19
CA ARG A 476 5.82 60.22 19.45
C ARG A 476 4.62 60.14 18.54
N ARG A 477 3.41 59.93 19.05
CA ARG A 477 2.62 60.43 20.22
C ARG A 477 1.50 59.46 20.51
#